data_3aac687d308c56d2ab628311041484b9
#
_entry.id   3aac687d308c56d2ab628311041484b9
#
_cell.length_a   1.000
_cell.length_b   1.000
_cell.length_c   1.000
_cell.angle_alpha   90.00
_cell.angle_beta   90.00
_cell.angle_gamma   90.00
#
_symmetry.space_group_name_H-M   'P 1'
#
loop_
_entity.id
_entity.type
_entity.pdbx_description
1 polymer ?
#
loop_
_entity_poly.entity_id
_entity_poly.type
_entity_poly.pdbx_seq_one_letter_code
_entity_poly.pdbx_strand_id
1 'polypeptide(L)'
;EKMIQLMFETFNVPSFYVAVTGVLSLYASGRTTGIVFDAGDGVSHTVPIYEGYSLPHAIMRLNLAGRDLTVWLQKILNERGYTFTTSAEKEIVRDIKEKHAYVALDYDAELQKAKSSSECDVSYTLPDGNVITIADERFRCPELLFKPHMNGFEFDGIDKTLFDSIMKCDIDVRKDLYANIVLSGGTTMFEGLPERI
;
A
#
# COMPACT_ATOMS: atom_id res chain seq x y z
N GLU A 1 1.21 -6.01 -27.16
CA GLU A 1 1.65 -5.87 -28.56
C GLU A 1 2.49 -4.59 -28.73
N LYS A 2 1.98 -3.36 -28.46
CA LYS A 2 2.71 -2.09 -28.67
C LYS A 2 4.06 -2.02 -27.93
N MET A 3 4.15 -2.56 -26.70
CA MET A 3 5.40 -2.60 -25.95
C MET A 3 6.43 -3.50 -26.64
N ILE A 4 6.01 -4.68 -27.11
CA ILE A 4 6.86 -5.63 -27.84
C ILE A 4 7.35 -4.99 -29.15
N GLN A 5 6.43 -4.37 -29.90
CA GLN A 5 6.76 -3.66 -31.13
C GLN A 5 7.79 -2.56 -30.88
N LEU A 6 7.60 -1.72 -29.86
CA LEU A 6 8.53 -0.67 -29.50
C LEU A 6 9.93 -1.21 -29.18
N MET A 7 10.00 -2.29 -28.41
CA MET A 7 11.27 -2.88 -28.01
C MET A 7 12.03 -3.48 -29.20
N PHE A 8 11.35 -4.18 -30.10
CA PHE A 8 12.03 -4.77 -31.25
C PHE A 8 12.27 -3.78 -32.39
N GLU A 9 11.30 -2.91 -32.73
CA GLU A 9 11.39 -2.04 -33.91
C GLU A 9 12.14 -0.72 -33.63
N THR A 10 12.00 -0.15 -32.43
CA THR A 10 12.62 1.13 -32.08
C THR A 10 13.96 0.94 -31.34
N PHE A 11 14.01 0.04 -30.38
CA PHE A 11 15.21 -0.19 -29.56
C PHE A 11 16.08 -1.34 -30.07
N ASN A 12 15.63 -2.10 -31.10
CA ASN A 12 16.36 -3.21 -31.69
C ASN A 12 16.98 -4.20 -30.71
N VAL A 13 16.23 -4.55 -29.65
CA VAL A 13 16.70 -5.51 -28.66
C VAL A 13 16.74 -6.92 -29.24
N PRO A 14 17.73 -7.76 -28.88
CA PRO A 14 17.83 -9.13 -29.41
C PRO A 14 16.77 -10.08 -28.84
N SER A 15 16.26 -9.79 -27.63
CA SER A 15 15.21 -10.56 -26.99
C SER A 15 14.44 -9.70 -25.99
N PHE A 16 13.18 -10.04 -25.77
CA PHE A 16 12.31 -9.31 -24.84
C PHE A 16 11.30 -10.26 -24.19
N TYR A 17 11.07 -10.06 -22.90
CA TYR A 17 10.08 -10.84 -22.13
C TYR A 17 9.28 -9.92 -21.21
N VAL A 18 7.99 -10.18 -21.08
CA VAL A 18 7.09 -9.46 -20.16
C VAL A 18 6.77 -10.38 -19.00
N ALA A 19 7.15 -9.99 -17.80
CA ALA A 19 6.88 -10.72 -16.57
C ALA A 19 5.83 -10.00 -15.70
N VAL A 20 5.09 -10.76 -14.90
CA VAL A 20 4.21 -10.22 -13.87
C VAL A 20 5.06 -9.80 -12.67
N THR A 21 4.96 -8.53 -12.25
CA THR A 21 5.76 -7.96 -11.16
C THR A 21 5.65 -8.75 -9.85
N GLY A 22 4.43 -9.19 -9.49
CA GLY A 22 4.21 -10.01 -8.31
C GLY A 22 5.01 -11.33 -8.33
N VAL A 23 5.10 -12.01 -9.50
CA VAL A 23 5.90 -13.23 -9.63
C VAL A 23 7.38 -12.96 -9.40
N LEU A 24 7.89 -11.84 -9.94
CA LEU A 24 9.29 -11.45 -9.74
C LEU A 24 9.58 -11.08 -8.29
N SER A 25 8.64 -10.43 -7.60
CA SER A 25 8.76 -10.10 -6.17
C SER A 25 8.81 -11.37 -5.31
N LEU A 26 8.01 -12.39 -5.64
CA LEU A 26 8.07 -13.68 -4.96
C LEU A 26 9.42 -14.38 -5.18
N TYR A 27 9.94 -14.38 -6.41
CA TYR A 27 11.25 -14.94 -6.70
C TYR A 27 12.38 -14.21 -5.98
N ALA A 28 12.29 -12.87 -5.88
CA ALA A 28 13.25 -12.07 -5.12
C ALA A 28 13.26 -12.44 -3.62
N SER A 29 12.16 -12.93 -3.08
CA SER A 29 12.08 -13.46 -1.70
C SER A 29 12.60 -14.91 -1.55
N GLY A 30 13.07 -15.52 -2.65
CA GLY A 30 13.56 -16.91 -2.67
C GLY A 30 12.47 -17.99 -2.65
N ARG A 31 11.23 -17.61 -3.00
CA ARG A 31 10.06 -18.50 -2.99
C ARG A 31 9.50 -18.70 -4.40
N THR A 32 8.85 -19.84 -4.63
CA THR A 32 8.12 -20.15 -5.88
C THR A 32 6.62 -20.33 -5.66
N THR A 33 6.20 -20.48 -4.42
CA THR A 33 4.78 -20.57 -4.02
C THR A 33 4.49 -19.57 -2.91
N GLY A 34 3.42 -18.83 -3.03
CA GLY A 34 2.99 -17.81 -2.07
C GLY A 34 2.01 -16.81 -2.69
N ILE A 35 1.57 -15.85 -1.91
CA ILE A 35 0.75 -14.75 -2.38
C ILE A 35 1.50 -13.42 -2.20
N VAL A 36 1.53 -12.63 -3.24
CA VAL A 36 2.14 -11.29 -3.20
C VAL A 36 1.05 -10.24 -3.11
N PHE A 37 1.17 -9.37 -2.10
CA PHE A 37 0.45 -8.11 -2.05
C PHE A 37 1.40 -7.01 -2.54
N ASP A 38 1.13 -6.49 -3.72
CA ASP A 38 1.92 -5.44 -4.37
C ASP A 38 1.12 -4.13 -4.38
N ALA A 39 1.58 -3.15 -3.61
CA ALA A 39 0.93 -1.85 -3.47
C ALA A 39 1.88 -0.71 -3.82
N GLY A 40 1.65 -0.11 -4.96
CA GLY A 40 2.42 1.04 -5.47
C GLY A 40 1.78 2.39 -5.15
N ASP A 41 1.96 3.35 -6.05
CA ASP A 41 1.35 4.68 -5.93
C ASP A 41 -0.11 4.70 -6.40
N GLY A 42 -0.45 4.02 -7.50
CA GLY A 42 -1.77 4.14 -8.14
C GLY A 42 -2.74 3.00 -7.86
N VAL A 43 -2.25 1.79 -7.69
CA VAL A 43 -3.07 0.57 -7.53
C VAL A 43 -2.39 -0.43 -6.61
N SER A 44 -3.19 -1.29 -6.03
CA SER A 44 -2.74 -2.47 -5.27
C SER A 44 -3.25 -3.75 -5.92
N HIS A 45 -2.45 -4.80 -5.88
CA HIS A 45 -2.82 -6.11 -6.42
C HIS A 45 -2.50 -7.21 -5.42
N THR A 46 -3.34 -8.24 -5.38
CA THR A 46 -3.02 -9.52 -4.76
C THR A 46 -2.78 -10.56 -5.85
N VAL A 47 -1.63 -11.18 -5.85
CA VAL A 47 -1.21 -12.14 -6.89
C VAL A 47 -0.85 -13.46 -6.22
N PRO A 48 -1.76 -14.45 -6.18
CA PRO A 48 -1.43 -15.79 -5.74
C PRO A 48 -0.62 -16.52 -6.81
N ILE A 49 0.43 -17.21 -6.36
CA ILE A 49 1.42 -17.87 -7.22
C ILE A 49 1.65 -19.28 -6.68
N TYR A 50 1.60 -20.28 -7.54
CA TYR A 50 1.88 -21.66 -7.22
C TYR A 50 2.93 -22.23 -8.19
N GLU A 51 4.01 -22.77 -7.65
CA GLU A 51 5.16 -23.29 -8.41
C GLU A 51 5.67 -22.34 -9.51
N GLY A 52 5.67 -21.05 -9.23
CA GLY A 52 6.14 -20.01 -10.15
C GLY A 52 5.09 -19.48 -11.14
N TYR A 53 3.89 -20.04 -11.15
CA TYR A 53 2.80 -19.61 -12.02
C TYR A 53 1.75 -18.83 -11.24
N SER A 54 1.41 -17.63 -11.70
CA SER A 54 0.30 -16.88 -11.13
C SER A 54 -1.03 -17.57 -11.42
N LEU A 55 -1.99 -17.48 -10.48
CA LEU A 55 -3.34 -18.01 -10.62
C LEU A 55 -4.28 -16.89 -11.06
N PRO A 56 -4.54 -16.70 -12.38
CA PRO A 56 -5.17 -15.48 -12.92
C PRO A 56 -6.60 -15.26 -12.41
N HIS A 57 -7.34 -16.34 -12.15
CA HIS A 57 -8.73 -16.28 -11.66
C HIS A 57 -8.85 -15.75 -10.23
N ALA A 58 -7.77 -15.79 -9.47
CA ALA A 58 -7.71 -15.37 -8.08
C ALA A 58 -6.92 -14.05 -7.89
N ILE A 59 -6.35 -13.49 -8.95
CA ILE A 59 -5.74 -12.15 -8.90
C ILE A 59 -6.85 -11.13 -8.63
N MET A 60 -6.62 -10.29 -7.60
CA MET A 60 -7.51 -9.18 -7.31
C MET A 60 -6.78 -7.85 -7.45
N ARG A 61 -7.51 -6.85 -7.92
CA ARG A 61 -7.03 -5.48 -8.05
C ARG A 61 -7.86 -4.56 -7.17
N LEU A 62 -7.17 -3.72 -6.43
CA LEU A 62 -7.76 -2.68 -5.61
C LEU A 62 -7.29 -1.31 -6.12
N ASN A 63 -8.23 -0.43 -6.43
CA ASN A 63 -7.93 0.94 -6.84
C ASN A 63 -7.76 1.84 -5.60
N LEU A 64 -6.83 1.46 -4.74
CA LEU A 64 -6.43 2.17 -3.53
C LEU A 64 -4.94 1.93 -3.33
N ALA A 65 -4.16 3.01 -3.27
CA ALA A 65 -2.70 2.93 -3.12
C ALA A 65 -2.11 4.25 -2.59
N GLY A 66 -0.81 4.43 -2.72
CA GLY A 66 -0.07 5.52 -2.07
C GLY A 66 -0.57 6.92 -2.41
N ARG A 67 -1.07 7.15 -3.64
CA ARG A 67 -1.63 8.44 -4.06
C ARG A 67 -2.91 8.77 -3.29
N ASP A 68 -3.78 7.78 -3.10
CA ASP A 68 -5.04 7.97 -2.37
C ASP A 68 -4.77 8.25 -0.89
N LEU A 69 -3.77 7.58 -0.31
CA LEU A 69 -3.32 7.86 1.05
C LEU A 69 -2.76 9.29 1.20
N THR A 70 -2.03 9.79 0.19
CA THR A 70 -1.55 11.17 0.20
C THR A 70 -2.70 12.18 0.16
N VAL A 71 -3.70 11.92 -0.69
CA VAL A 71 -4.91 12.77 -0.76
C VAL A 71 -5.72 12.71 0.53
N TRP A 72 -5.83 11.53 1.13
CA TRP A 72 -6.49 11.36 2.42
C TRP A 72 -5.76 12.08 3.54
N LEU A 73 -4.44 11.95 3.63
CA LEU A 73 -3.62 12.68 4.60
C LEU A 73 -3.75 14.18 4.42
N GLN A 74 -3.73 14.68 3.19
CA GLN A 74 -3.96 16.09 2.88
C GLN A 74 -5.31 16.58 3.43
N LYS A 75 -6.37 15.77 3.27
CA LYS A 75 -7.71 16.09 3.78
C LYS A 75 -7.73 16.18 5.29
N ILE A 76 -7.20 15.18 6.00
CA ILE A 76 -7.21 15.18 7.48
C ILE A 76 -6.30 16.27 8.08
N LEU A 77 -5.19 16.62 7.42
CA LEU A 77 -4.35 17.75 7.82
C LEU A 77 -5.07 19.10 7.61
N ASN A 78 -5.83 19.22 6.52
CA ASN A 78 -6.64 20.42 6.27
C ASN A 78 -7.79 20.56 7.30
N GLU A 79 -8.40 19.44 7.72
CA GLU A 79 -9.41 19.43 8.81
C GLU A 79 -8.82 19.93 10.15
N ARG A 80 -7.53 19.68 10.39
CA ARG A 80 -6.81 20.18 11.57
C ARG A 80 -6.46 21.66 11.49
N GLY A 81 -6.55 22.27 10.31
CA GLY A 81 -6.29 23.71 10.09
C GLY A 81 -5.02 24.01 9.31
N TYR A 82 -4.26 23.00 8.88
CA TYR A 82 -3.14 23.19 7.96
C TYR A 82 -3.65 23.24 6.53
N THR A 83 -3.20 24.21 5.74
CA THR A 83 -3.70 24.40 4.37
C THR A 83 -2.66 23.90 3.36
N PHE A 84 -2.97 22.81 2.69
CA PHE A 84 -2.19 22.26 1.59
C PHE A 84 -3.09 22.18 0.35
N THR A 85 -2.84 23.02 -0.67
CA THR A 85 -3.71 23.15 -1.85
C THR A 85 -2.96 22.99 -3.16
N THR A 86 -1.69 23.35 -3.23
CA THR A 86 -0.87 23.33 -4.43
C THR A 86 -0.22 21.95 -4.65
N SER A 87 0.22 21.70 -5.90
CA SER A 87 0.94 20.47 -6.23
C SER A 87 2.26 20.33 -5.46
N ALA A 88 2.96 21.43 -5.20
CA ALA A 88 4.18 21.43 -4.40
C ALA A 88 3.90 21.05 -2.93
N GLU A 89 2.84 21.58 -2.35
CA GLU A 89 2.41 21.24 -1.00
C GLU A 89 1.94 19.78 -0.89
N LYS A 90 1.38 19.22 -1.95
CA LYS A 90 1.05 17.79 -2.00
C LYS A 90 2.29 16.90 -1.92
N GLU A 91 3.43 17.33 -2.48
CA GLU A 91 4.71 16.63 -2.31
C GLU A 91 5.19 16.69 -0.86
N ILE A 92 4.94 17.79 -0.13
CA ILE A 92 5.22 17.89 1.31
C ILE A 92 4.36 16.88 2.08
N VAL A 93 3.07 16.81 1.77
CA VAL A 93 2.16 15.82 2.39
C VAL A 93 2.63 14.38 2.11
N ARG A 94 3.13 14.11 0.90
CA ARG A 94 3.73 12.81 0.57
C ARG A 94 4.95 12.51 1.42
N ASP A 95 5.85 13.47 1.58
CA ASP A 95 7.04 13.32 2.41
C ASP A 95 6.69 13.06 3.89
N ILE A 96 5.70 13.79 4.42
CA ILE A 96 5.14 13.55 5.75
C ILE A 96 4.61 12.12 5.88
N LYS A 97 3.83 11.66 4.91
CA LYS A 97 3.29 10.29 4.87
C LYS A 97 4.41 9.25 4.93
N GLU A 98 5.42 9.40 4.08
CA GLU A 98 6.52 8.43 3.95
C GLU A 98 7.43 8.38 5.17
N LYS A 99 7.61 9.52 5.87
CA LYS A 99 8.51 9.61 7.04
C LYS A 99 7.83 9.30 8.37
N HIS A 100 6.56 9.64 8.52
CA HIS A 100 5.93 9.67 9.85
C HIS A 100 4.68 8.80 9.98
N ALA A 101 4.09 8.32 8.88
CA ALA A 101 2.92 7.46 8.97
C ALA A 101 3.31 6.02 9.37
N TYR A 102 2.47 5.38 10.16
CA TYR A 102 2.61 3.98 10.59
C TYR A 102 1.24 3.33 10.74
N VAL A 103 1.17 2.02 10.66
CA VAL A 103 -0.07 1.25 10.85
C VAL A 103 -0.22 0.89 12.31
N ALA A 104 -1.33 1.32 12.92
CA ALA A 104 -1.66 0.92 14.29
C ALA A 104 -2.13 -0.54 14.31
N LEU A 105 -1.60 -1.36 15.21
CA LEU A 105 -2.05 -2.75 15.39
C LEU A 105 -3.49 -2.82 15.91
N ASP A 106 -3.83 -1.95 16.84
CA ASP A 106 -5.19 -1.71 17.32
C ASP A 106 -5.52 -0.23 17.15
N TYR A 107 -6.31 0.06 16.12
CA TYR A 107 -6.67 1.43 15.75
C TYR A 107 -7.44 2.16 16.84
N ASP A 108 -8.38 1.49 17.48
CA ASP A 108 -9.25 2.11 18.48
C ASP A 108 -8.48 2.41 19.77
N ALA A 109 -7.61 1.49 20.18
CA ALA A 109 -6.71 1.70 21.32
C ALA A 109 -5.75 2.85 21.07
N GLU A 110 -5.13 2.90 19.88
CA GLU A 110 -4.19 3.96 19.50
C GLU A 110 -4.89 5.33 19.41
N LEU A 111 -6.13 5.36 18.91
CA LEU A 111 -6.95 6.59 18.87
C LEU A 111 -7.29 7.10 20.28
N GLN A 112 -7.59 6.22 21.24
CA GLN A 112 -7.81 6.59 22.63
C GLN A 112 -6.52 7.13 23.26
N LYS A 113 -5.39 6.50 22.99
CA LYS A 113 -4.07 6.93 23.46
C LYS A 113 -3.72 8.32 22.92
N ALA A 114 -3.92 8.58 21.64
CA ALA A 114 -3.67 9.88 21.01
C ALA A 114 -4.55 11.00 21.57
N LYS A 115 -5.78 10.68 22.07
CA LYS A 115 -6.66 11.64 22.74
C LYS A 115 -6.23 11.98 24.17
N SER A 116 -5.59 11.04 24.87
CA SER A 116 -5.23 11.16 26.28
C SER A 116 -3.78 11.61 26.52
N SER A 117 -2.89 11.43 25.53
CA SER A 117 -1.47 11.76 25.65
C SER A 117 -0.92 12.35 24.34
N SER A 118 0.19 13.07 24.44
CA SER A 118 0.92 13.63 23.27
C SER A 118 2.07 12.72 22.83
N GLU A 119 2.06 11.43 23.19
CA GLU A 119 3.14 10.50 22.82
C GLU A 119 3.22 10.25 21.30
N CYS A 120 2.08 10.36 20.60
CA CYS A 120 2.02 10.20 19.15
C CYS A 120 2.46 11.46 18.38
N ASP A 121 2.65 12.58 19.07
CA ASP A 121 2.93 13.88 18.45
C ASP A 121 4.35 13.92 17.89
N VAL A 122 4.45 14.32 16.63
CA VAL A 122 5.74 14.54 15.94
C VAL A 122 5.73 15.90 15.29
N SER A 123 6.82 16.64 15.46
CA SER A 123 7.03 17.93 14.81
C SER A 123 7.66 17.72 13.42
N TYR A 124 7.10 18.36 12.42
CA TYR A 124 7.63 18.39 11.06
C TYR A 124 7.90 19.83 10.64
N THR A 125 9.12 20.08 10.15
CA THR A 125 9.52 21.43 9.68
C THR A 125 9.23 21.52 8.19
N LEU A 126 8.37 22.47 7.83
CA LEU A 126 8.04 22.79 6.44
C LEU A 126 9.22 23.49 5.73
N PRO A 127 9.26 23.48 4.39
CA PRO A 127 10.32 24.16 3.62
C PRO A 127 10.44 25.66 3.86
N ASP A 128 9.37 26.30 4.33
CA ASP A 128 9.33 27.71 4.71
C ASP A 128 9.88 27.99 6.12
N GLY A 129 10.27 26.96 6.86
CA GLY A 129 10.76 27.03 8.22
C GLY A 129 9.69 26.97 9.31
N ASN A 130 8.41 26.98 8.95
CA ASN A 130 7.34 26.76 9.93
C ASN A 130 7.33 25.31 10.42
N VAL A 131 6.97 25.12 11.69
CA VAL A 131 6.87 23.80 12.30
C VAL A 131 5.40 23.45 12.51
N ILE A 132 4.98 22.30 12.00
CA ILE A 132 3.66 21.74 12.24
C ILE A 132 3.76 20.52 13.16
N THR A 133 2.71 20.25 13.92
CA THR A 133 2.62 19.06 14.78
C THR A 133 1.61 18.08 14.20
N ILE A 134 2.03 16.86 14.01
CA ILE A 134 1.24 15.75 13.46
C ILE A 134 1.06 14.73 14.59
N ALA A 135 -0.15 14.28 14.82
CA ALA A 135 -0.50 13.37 15.91
C ALA A 135 -1.20 12.10 15.38
N ASP A 136 -2.51 12.01 15.56
CA ASP A 136 -3.33 10.87 15.13
C ASP A 136 -3.40 10.72 13.59
N GLU A 137 -3.10 11.77 12.83
CA GLU A 137 -3.04 11.70 11.37
C GLU A 137 -2.02 10.67 10.88
N ARG A 138 -0.98 10.40 11.67
CA ARG A 138 0.08 9.45 11.34
C ARG A 138 -0.46 8.05 11.10
N PHE A 139 -1.33 7.54 11.97
CA PHE A 139 -1.91 6.19 11.83
C PHE A 139 -3.29 6.19 11.17
N ARG A 140 -4.02 7.32 11.18
CA ARG A 140 -5.26 7.47 10.41
C ARG A 140 -5.03 7.44 8.90
N CYS A 141 -3.87 7.88 8.45
CA CYS A 141 -3.53 7.87 7.03
C CYS A 141 -3.51 6.45 6.45
N PRO A 142 -2.67 5.51 6.91
CA PRO A 142 -2.64 4.15 6.36
C PRO A 142 -3.84 3.28 6.80
N GLU A 143 -4.62 3.66 7.81
CA GLU A 143 -5.85 2.96 8.19
C GLU A 143 -6.85 2.88 7.02
N LEU A 144 -6.79 3.83 6.09
CA LEU A 144 -7.60 3.81 4.87
C LEU A 144 -7.41 2.53 4.05
N LEU A 145 -6.25 1.89 4.11
CA LEU A 145 -6.00 0.60 3.44
C LEU A 145 -6.89 -0.51 3.99
N PHE A 146 -7.20 -0.49 5.29
CA PHE A 146 -8.02 -1.48 5.97
C PHE A 146 -9.50 -1.07 6.02
N LYS A 147 -9.76 0.24 6.12
CA LYS A 147 -11.11 0.82 6.22
C LYS A 147 -11.35 1.86 5.12
N PRO A 148 -11.51 1.45 3.84
CA PRO A 148 -11.67 2.39 2.72
C PRO A 148 -12.91 3.28 2.84
N HIS A 149 -13.93 2.85 3.56
CA HIS A 149 -15.14 3.63 3.81
C HIS A 149 -14.89 4.95 4.55
N MET A 150 -13.77 5.12 5.25
CA MET A 150 -13.38 6.38 5.90
C MET A 150 -13.27 7.54 4.90
N ASN A 151 -12.95 7.26 3.64
CA ASN A 151 -12.93 8.26 2.57
C ASN A 151 -14.03 8.04 1.54
N GLY A 152 -15.10 7.30 1.89
CA GLY A 152 -16.27 7.10 1.04
C GLY A 152 -16.10 6.06 -0.07
N PHE A 153 -15.10 5.19 0.00
CA PHE A 153 -14.97 4.06 -0.92
C PHE A 153 -15.88 2.90 -0.51
N GLU A 154 -16.52 2.26 -1.48
CA GLU A 154 -17.49 1.16 -1.28
C GLU A 154 -16.87 -0.23 -1.54
N PHE A 155 -15.59 -0.41 -1.28
CA PHE A 155 -14.92 -1.70 -1.43
C PHE A 155 -14.21 -2.11 -0.14
N ASP A 156 -13.86 -3.39 -0.06
CA ASP A 156 -13.23 -3.98 1.13
C ASP A 156 -11.76 -3.55 1.28
N GLY A 157 -11.25 -3.64 2.51
CA GLY A 157 -9.85 -3.38 2.83
C GLY A 157 -8.89 -4.41 2.24
N ILE A 158 -7.59 -4.13 2.39
CA ILE A 158 -6.51 -4.98 1.86
C ILE A 158 -6.48 -6.36 2.52
N ASP A 159 -6.78 -6.44 3.81
CA ASP A 159 -6.87 -7.67 4.60
C ASP A 159 -7.92 -8.61 4.02
N LYS A 160 -9.14 -8.11 3.80
CA LYS A 160 -10.22 -8.90 3.23
C LYS A 160 -9.95 -9.23 1.76
N THR A 161 -9.42 -8.28 0.97
CA THR A 161 -9.03 -8.51 -0.43
C THR A 161 -8.00 -9.64 -0.54
N LEU A 162 -7.01 -9.66 0.36
CA LEU A 162 -6.00 -10.72 0.43
C LEU A 162 -6.62 -12.07 0.79
N PHE A 163 -7.48 -12.08 1.82
CA PHE A 163 -8.21 -13.27 2.23
C PHE A 163 -9.08 -13.83 1.10
N ASP A 164 -9.86 -12.98 0.43
CA ASP A 164 -10.76 -13.37 -0.66
C ASP A 164 -9.98 -13.90 -1.88
N SER A 165 -8.80 -13.35 -2.15
CA SER A 165 -7.88 -13.86 -3.17
C SER A 165 -7.45 -15.29 -2.86
N ILE A 166 -7.03 -15.56 -1.62
CA ILE A 166 -6.66 -16.93 -1.18
C ILE A 166 -7.86 -17.88 -1.25
N MET A 167 -9.04 -17.42 -0.85
CA MET A 167 -10.26 -18.23 -0.87
C MET A 167 -10.74 -18.59 -2.28
N LYS A 168 -10.36 -17.81 -3.31
CA LYS A 168 -10.59 -18.15 -4.72
C LYS A 168 -9.64 -19.21 -5.27
N CYS A 169 -8.56 -19.51 -4.56
CA CYS A 169 -7.63 -20.57 -4.93
C CYS A 169 -8.13 -21.95 -4.46
N ASP A 170 -7.62 -23.03 -5.08
CA ASP A 170 -7.91 -24.37 -4.66
C ASP A 170 -7.50 -24.62 -3.20
N ILE A 171 -8.28 -25.47 -2.52
CA ILE A 171 -8.10 -25.74 -1.09
C ILE A 171 -6.70 -26.26 -0.75
N ASP A 172 -6.13 -27.06 -1.65
CA ASP A 172 -4.84 -27.72 -1.44
C ASP A 172 -3.67 -26.73 -1.38
N VAL A 173 -3.78 -25.59 -2.07
CA VAL A 173 -2.71 -24.58 -2.12
C VAL A 173 -2.86 -23.47 -1.08
N ARG A 174 -4.03 -23.33 -0.45
CA ARG A 174 -4.32 -22.21 0.48
C ARG A 174 -3.37 -22.18 1.67
N LYS A 175 -3.03 -23.33 2.23
CA LYS A 175 -2.11 -23.45 3.36
C LYS A 175 -0.74 -22.86 3.03
N ASP A 176 -0.23 -23.15 1.84
CA ASP A 176 1.07 -22.64 1.38
C ASP A 176 1.02 -21.14 1.08
N LEU A 177 -0.11 -20.64 0.57
CA LEU A 177 -0.33 -19.21 0.35
C LEU A 177 -0.35 -18.44 1.68
N TYR A 178 -1.07 -18.92 2.70
CA TYR A 178 -1.08 -18.29 4.04
C TYR A 178 0.30 -18.31 4.71
N ALA A 179 1.07 -19.39 4.51
CA ALA A 179 2.41 -19.48 5.08
C ALA A 179 3.45 -18.57 4.36
N ASN A 180 3.14 -18.09 3.17
CA ASN A 180 4.05 -17.35 2.31
C ASN A 180 3.39 -16.08 1.73
N ILE A 181 3.03 -15.15 2.60
CA ILE A 181 2.58 -13.82 2.20
C ILE A 181 3.82 -12.93 2.00
N VAL A 182 3.93 -12.31 0.83
CA VAL A 182 5.03 -11.40 0.48
C VAL A 182 4.47 -10.01 0.19
N LEU A 183 5.01 -9.01 0.83
CA LEU A 183 4.65 -7.61 0.65
C LEU A 183 5.63 -6.96 -0.33
N SER A 184 5.11 -6.21 -1.29
CA SER A 184 5.88 -5.52 -2.33
C SER A 184 5.27 -4.15 -2.64
N GLY A 185 6.11 -3.25 -3.15
CA GLY A 185 5.70 -1.88 -3.48
C GLY A 185 5.88 -0.89 -2.32
N GLY A 186 6.03 0.40 -2.66
CA GLY A 186 6.35 1.46 -1.70
C GLY A 186 5.28 1.65 -0.62
N THR A 187 4.01 1.38 -0.94
CA THR A 187 2.90 1.52 0.02
C THR A 187 2.87 0.39 1.06
N THR A 188 3.66 -0.67 0.90
CA THR A 188 3.81 -1.72 1.92
C THR A 188 4.92 -1.44 2.94
N MET A 189 5.63 -0.32 2.82
CA MET A 189 6.76 0.04 3.68
C MET A 189 6.34 0.69 5.00
N PHE A 190 5.05 0.87 5.26
CA PHE A 190 4.60 1.40 6.55
C PHE A 190 4.98 0.44 7.69
N GLU A 191 5.56 1.02 8.75
CA GLU A 191 5.81 0.31 10.00
C GLU A 191 4.48 -0.25 10.57
N GLY A 192 4.47 -1.50 11.02
CA GLY A 192 3.30 -2.18 11.56
C GLY A 192 2.38 -2.82 10.51
N LEU A 193 2.61 -2.62 9.20
CA LEU A 193 1.78 -3.22 8.17
C LEU A 193 1.90 -4.75 8.12
N PRO A 194 3.12 -5.34 8.16
CA PRO A 194 3.28 -6.80 8.14
C PRO A 194 2.62 -7.50 9.32
N GLU A 195 2.66 -6.87 10.48
CA GLU A 195 2.10 -7.41 11.73
C GLU A 195 0.57 -7.34 11.77
N ARG A 196 -0.01 -6.43 10.99
CA ARG A 196 -1.46 -6.22 10.93
C ARG A 196 -2.15 -7.06 9.86
N ILE A 197 -1.45 -7.48 8.78
CA ILE A 197 -1.96 -8.36 7.73
C ILE A 197 -1.90 -9.83 8.17
#